data_383bc6481f90aad85b8cc5f7e4df49a6
#
_entry.id   383bc6481f90aad85b8cc5f7e4df49a6
#
_cell.length_a   1.000
_cell.length_b   1.000
_cell.length_c   1.000
_cell.angle_alpha   90.00
_cell.angle_beta   90.00
_cell.angle_gamma   90.00
#
_symmetry.space_group_name_H-M   'P 1'
#
loop_
_entity.id
_entity.type
_entity.pdbx_description
1 polymer ?
#
loop_
_entity_poly.entity_id
_entity_poly.type
_entity_poly.pdbx_seq_one_letter_code
_entity_poly.pdbx_strand_id
1 'polypeptide(L)'
;QMEDMKINDQEPEENRGYAVLGKENVKKGTIHFLSVNYQRQDIPVNPKISLKVRVKSKLYHFKFVLKNQRFKKATKTVSIDQEIKVKGQTIQLDDLIVTPIDQIITIKVLKKQQTKIKNEEILLSGTNQRGDKVYFEAFLDKFTGNEYLYGTRENDDQMTYELDEKDLTYTLKTEEGQKLKIKP
;
A
#
# COMPACT_ATOMS: atom_id res chain seq x y z
N GLN A 1 20.76 -10.09 8.00
CA GLN A 1 20.14 -10.46 6.73
C GLN A 1 18.93 -11.34 6.99
N MET A 2 17.80 -11.04 6.39
CA MET A 2 16.64 -11.95 6.36
C MET A 2 16.94 -13.05 5.34
N GLU A 3 16.75 -14.32 5.72
CA GLU A 3 17.03 -15.46 4.85
C GLU A 3 15.77 -16.18 4.38
N ASP A 4 14.72 -16.13 5.18
CA ASP A 4 13.48 -16.82 4.85
C ASP A 4 12.33 -16.21 5.66
N MET A 5 11.16 -16.11 5.05
CA MET A 5 9.93 -15.74 5.72
C MET A 5 8.78 -16.58 5.17
N LYS A 6 7.92 -17.06 6.06
CA LYS A 6 6.71 -17.80 5.69
C LYS A 6 5.49 -17.25 6.41
N ILE A 7 4.38 -17.20 5.68
CA ILE A 7 3.07 -16.85 6.19
C ILE A 7 2.18 -18.08 6.09
N ASN A 8 1.71 -18.61 7.23
CA ASN A 8 0.98 -19.88 7.30
C ASN A 8 1.71 -21.03 6.58
N ASP A 9 3.03 -21.15 6.84
CA ASP A 9 3.94 -22.14 6.25
C ASP A 9 4.14 -22.06 4.73
N GLN A 10 3.58 -21.04 4.06
CA GLN A 10 3.78 -20.77 2.64
C GLN A 10 4.80 -19.65 2.44
N GLU A 11 5.65 -19.82 1.45
CA GLU A 11 6.51 -18.72 1.02
C GLU A 11 5.65 -17.62 0.37
N PRO A 12 5.92 -16.34 0.67
CA PRO A 12 5.26 -15.26 -0.04
C PRO A 12 5.60 -15.33 -1.53
N GLU A 13 4.63 -15.07 -2.37
CA GLU A 13 4.87 -15.00 -3.81
C GLU A 13 6.01 -14.02 -4.12
N GLU A 14 6.97 -14.49 -4.91
CA GLU A 14 8.10 -13.66 -5.37
C GLU A 14 7.58 -12.36 -5.97
N ASN A 15 8.22 -11.24 -5.62
CA ASN A 15 7.99 -9.88 -6.13
C ASN A 15 6.97 -8.98 -5.40
N ARG A 16 6.44 -9.35 -4.25
CA ARG A 16 5.48 -8.46 -3.56
C ARG A 16 5.90 -7.97 -2.17
N GLY A 17 7.15 -8.07 -1.84
CA GLY A 17 7.68 -7.57 -0.59
C GLY A 17 9.12 -7.11 -0.76
N TYR A 18 9.48 -6.04 -0.09
CA TYR A 18 10.86 -5.64 0.05
C TYR A 18 11.24 -5.58 1.53
N ALA A 19 12.48 -5.94 1.81
CA ALA A 19 13.03 -5.84 3.15
C ALA A 19 14.02 -4.68 3.20
N VAL A 20 13.82 -3.77 4.14
CA VAL A 20 14.73 -2.67 4.41
C VAL A 20 15.45 -2.94 5.73
N LEU A 21 16.77 -2.95 5.68
CA LEU A 21 17.59 -2.96 6.89
C LEU A 21 17.88 -1.51 7.29
N GLY A 22 17.25 -1.07 8.36
CA GLY A 22 17.45 0.27 8.91
C GLY A 22 18.42 0.27 10.09
N LYS A 23 18.98 1.43 10.34
CA LYS A 23 19.86 1.68 11.48
C LYS A 23 19.49 3.04 12.07
N GLU A 24 19.16 3.05 13.34
CA GLU A 24 18.85 4.27 14.06
C GLU A 24 19.76 4.42 15.27
N ASN A 25 20.34 5.61 15.44
CA ASN A 25 21.18 5.94 16.59
C ASN A 25 20.32 6.51 17.71
N VAL A 26 20.30 5.85 18.84
CA VAL A 26 19.60 6.29 20.04
C VAL A 26 20.59 6.61 21.15
N LYS A 27 20.16 7.38 22.18
CA LYS A 27 21.02 7.84 23.29
C LYS A 27 21.81 6.73 24.00
N LYS A 28 21.36 5.46 23.93
CA LYS A 28 22.01 4.31 24.60
C LYS A 28 22.69 3.34 23.63
N GLY A 29 22.83 3.69 22.35
CA GLY A 29 23.46 2.79 21.39
C GLY A 29 22.85 2.90 20.01
N THR A 30 22.95 1.81 19.25
CA THR A 30 22.41 1.70 17.90
C THR A 30 21.36 0.58 17.86
N ILE A 31 20.17 0.91 17.38
CA ILE A 31 19.12 -0.08 17.09
C ILE A 31 19.21 -0.41 15.60
N HIS A 32 19.26 -1.70 15.30
CA HIS A 32 19.09 -2.22 13.96
C HIS A 32 17.67 -2.79 13.85
N PHE A 33 16.94 -2.36 12.83
CA PHE A 33 15.61 -2.89 12.55
C PHE A 33 15.53 -3.47 11.15
N LEU A 34 14.68 -4.46 10.98
CA LEU A 34 14.32 -5.03 9.71
C LEU A 34 12.84 -4.72 9.48
N SER A 35 12.55 -3.93 8.46
CA SER A 35 11.19 -3.71 7.98
C SER A 35 10.95 -4.58 6.75
N VAL A 36 9.86 -5.32 6.76
CA VAL A 36 9.41 -6.12 5.62
C VAL A 36 8.02 -5.65 5.25
N ASN A 37 7.91 -5.05 4.07
CA ASN A 37 6.65 -4.56 3.56
C ASN A 37 6.06 -5.56 2.56
N TYR A 38 4.81 -5.92 2.78
CA TYR A 38 4.03 -6.74 1.88
C TYR A 38 2.92 -5.92 1.27
N GLN A 39 2.91 -5.87 -0.04
CA GLN A 39 1.83 -5.25 -0.83
C GLN A 39 0.66 -6.21 -1.02
N ARG A 40 0.28 -6.95 0.01
CA ARG A 40 -0.75 -7.96 -0.10
C ARG A 40 -1.96 -7.61 0.72
N GLN A 41 -3.08 -7.41 0.06
CA GLN A 41 -4.38 -7.13 0.70
C GLN A 41 -5.02 -8.37 1.32
N ASP A 42 -4.62 -9.54 0.89
CA ASP A 42 -5.21 -10.82 1.27
C ASP A 42 -4.45 -11.56 2.38
N ILE A 43 -3.64 -10.86 3.18
CA ILE A 43 -3.03 -11.45 4.38
C ILE A 43 -4.13 -12.06 5.26
N PRO A 44 -4.04 -13.35 5.62
CA PRO A 44 -5.05 -14.01 6.45
C PRO A 44 -5.25 -13.31 7.80
N VAL A 45 -6.39 -13.57 8.44
CA VAL A 45 -6.61 -13.09 9.82
C VAL A 45 -5.72 -13.89 10.76
N ASN A 46 -4.95 -13.17 11.60
CA ASN A 46 -4.02 -13.73 12.57
C ASN A 46 -3.07 -14.80 11.98
N PRO A 47 -2.32 -14.48 10.91
CA PRO A 47 -1.45 -15.44 10.27
C PRO A 47 -0.30 -15.86 11.19
N LYS A 48 0.15 -17.09 11.04
CA LYS A 48 1.38 -17.59 11.65
C LYS A 48 2.56 -17.09 10.82
N ILE A 49 3.46 -16.36 11.44
CA ILE A 49 4.68 -15.86 10.81
C ILE A 49 5.87 -16.69 11.26
N SER A 50 6.64 -17.17 10.32
CA SER A 50 7.94 -17.81 10.55
C SER A 50 9.01 -16.98 9.83
N LEU A 51 10.05 -16.59 10.56
CA LEU A 51 11.10 -15.70 10.08
C LEU A 51 12.46 -16.26 10.44
N LYS A 52 13.37 -16.35 9.47
CA LYS A 52 14.78 -16.69 9.68
C LYS A 52 15.64 -15.47 9.42
N VAL A 53 16.42 -15.09 10.40
CA VAL A 53 17.30 -13.91 10.33
C VAL A 53 18.72 -14.34 10.70
N ARG A 54 19.67 -14.02 9.84
CA ARG A 54 21.09 -14.20 10.10
C ARG A 54 21.69 -12.92 10.66
N VAL A 55 22.28 -13.04 11.85
CA VAL A 55 23.05 -11.97 12.48
C VAL A 55 24.48 -12.45 12.64
N LYS A 56 25.40 -11.87 11.90
CA LYS A 56 26.78 -12.39 11.74
C LYS A 56 26.73 -13.85 11.26
N SER A 57 27.34 -14.79 11.99
CA SER A 57 27.35 -16.23 11.67
C SER A 57 26.18 -17.03 12.28
N LYS A 58 25.33 -16.40 13.11
CA LYS A 58 24.26 -17.09 13.82
C LYS A 58 22.93 -16.91 13.11
N LEU A 59 22.17 -18.00 12.96
CA LEU A 59 20.83 -18.03 12.42
C LEU A 59 19.82 -18.08 13.57
N TYR A 60 18.88 -17.13 13.54
CA TYR A 60 17.78 -17.02 14.51
C TYR A 60 16.46 -17.35 13.82
N HIS A 61 15.63 -18.13 14.51
CA HIS A 61 14.30 -18.50 14.05
C HIS A 61 13.25 -17.87 14.97
N PHE A 62 12.35 -17.10 14.39
CA PHE A 62 11.22 -16.51 15.09
C PHE A 62 9.93 -17.11 14.57
N LYS A 63 9.03 -17.48 15.48
CA LYS A 63 7.67 -17.91 15.13
C LYS A 63 6.68 -17.19 16.03
N PHE A 64 5.71 -16.54 15.43
CA PHE A 64 4.67 -15.82 16.17
C PHE A 64 3.38 -15.74 15.34
N VAL A 65 2.28 -15.36 16.01
CA VAL A 65 1.02 -15.06 15.36
C VAL A 65 0.87 -13.55 15.28
N LEU A 66 0.69 -13.01 14.07
CA LEU A 66 0.42 -11.59 13.86
C LEU A 66 -1.06 -11.32 14.17
N LYS A 67 -1.33 -10.60 15.28
CA LYS A 67 -2.69 -10.23 15.68
C LYS A 67 -3.20 -9.05 14.85
N ASN A 68 -3.72 -9.32 13.65
CA ASN A 68 -4.18 -8.28 12.70
C ASN A 68 -5.70 -8.14 12.60
N GLN A 69 -6.47 -8.81 13.44
CA GLN A 69 -7.94 -8.77 13.35
C GLN A 69 -8.52 -7.36 13.51
N ARG A 70 -7.98 -6.56 14.45
CA ARG A 70 -8.42 -5.18 14.67
C ARG A 70 -8.12 -4.32 13.44
N PHE A 71 -6.94 -4.48 12.86
CA PHE A 71 -6.54 -3.79 11.65
C PHE A 71 -7.49 -4.11 10.48
N LYS A 72 -7.76 -5.40 10.25
CA LYS A 72 -8.69 -5.82 9.19
C LYS A 72 -10.11 -5.30 9.38
N LYS A 73 -10.61 -5.28 10.63
CA LYS A 73 -11.94 -4.71 10.92
C LYS A 73 -12.01 -3.20 10.67
N ALA A 74 -10.91 -2.49 10.89
CA ALA A 74 -10.81 -1.06 10.66
C ALA A 74 -10.58 -0.71 9.19
N THR A 75 -10.11 -1.64 8.36
CA THR A 75 -9.93 -1.44 6.91
C THR A 75 -11.29 -1.27 6.24
N LYS A 76 -11.42 -0.24 5.41
CA LYS A 76 -12.62 0.09 4.63
C LYS A 76 -12.30 0.06 3.15
N THR A 77 -13.26 -0.38 2.35
CA THR A 77 -13.18 -0.36 0.89
C THR A 77 -14.35 0.42 0.33
N VAL A 78 -14.08 1.32 -0.59
CA VAL A 78 -15.06 2.13 -1.33
C VAL A 78 -14.87 1.87 -2.81
N SER A 79 -15.91 1.41 -3.49
CA SER A 79 -15.85 1.24 -4.94
C SER A 79 -15.84 2.60 -5.65
N ILE A 80 -14.89 2.79 -6.56
CA ILE A 80 -14.73 4.01 -7.36
C ILE A 80 -15.39 3.84 -8.72
N ASP A 81 -15.04 2.77 -9.42
CA ASP A 81 -15.52 2.40 -10.76
C ASP A 81 -15.56 3.60 -11.75
N GLN A 82 -14.46 4.36 -11.81
CA GLN A 82 -14.35 5.55 -12.65
C GLN A 82 -13.11 5.50 -13.55
N GLU A 83 -13.25 6.03 -14.76
CA GLU A 83 -12.15 6.17 -15.69
C GLU A 83 -11.47 7.54 -15.55
N ILE A 84 -10.14 7.52 -15.58
CA ILE A 84 -9.31 8.72 -15.68
C ILE A 84 -8.47 8.68 -16.95
N LYS A 85 -8.09 9.85 -17.43
CA LYS A 85 -7.10 10.01 -18.50
C LYS A 85 -5.77 10.44 -17.91
N VAL A 86 -4.74 9.73 -18.26
CA VAL A 86 -3.36 10.03 -17.88
C VAL A 86 -2.50 9.92 -19.12
N LYS A 87 -1.89 11.04 -19.54
CA LYS A 87 -1.02 11.12 -20.73
C LYS A 87 -1.65 10.51 -21.99
N GLY A 88 -2.94 10.78 -22.19
CA GLY A 88 -3.71 10.27 -23.33
C GLY A 88 -4.15 8.82 -23.24
N GLN A 89 -3.94 8.14 -22.11
CA GLN A 89 -4.38 6.78 -21.85
C GLN A 89 -5.55 6.77 -20.88
N THR A 90 -6.46 5.81 -21.05
CA THR A 90 -7.59 5.61 -20.13
C THR A 90 -7.25 4.53 -19.12
N ILE A 91 -7.36 4.85 -17.85
CA ILE A 91 -7.11 3.97 -16.71
C ILE A 91 -8.40 3.88 -15.89
N GLN A 92 -8.80 2.65 -15.57
CA GLN A 92 -9.93 2.39 -14.69
C GLN A 92 -9.46 2.38 -13.23
N LEU A 93 -10.00 3.26 -12.41
CA LEU A 93 -9.89 3.19 -10.96
C LEU A 93 -10.99 2.29 -10.43
N ASP A 94 -10.62 1.27 -9.65
CA ASP A 94 -11.53 0.22 -9.21
C ASP A 94 -12.02 0.47 -7.77
N ASP A 95 -11.14 0.38 -6.80
CA ASP A 95 -11.46 0.54 -5.39
C ASP A 95 -10.49 1.49 -4.68
N LEU A 96 -11.00 2.23 -3.71
CA LEU A 96 -10.22 2.89 -2.68
C LEU A 96 -10.24 2.02 -1.43
N ILE A 97 -9.07 1.66 -0.93
CA ILE A 97 -8.89 0.90 0.30
C ILE A 97 -8.20 1.80 1.31
N VAL A 98 -8.86 2.06 2.42
CA VAL A 98 -8.32 2.86 3.53
C VAL A 98 -8.11 1.96 4.73
N THR A 99 -6.89 1.94 5.21
CA THR A 99 -6.48 1.20 6.40
C THR A 99 -6.14 2.18 7.53
N PRO A 100 -5.90 1.71 8.75
CA PRO A 100 -5.44 2.58 9.85
C PRO A 100 -4.12 3.32 9.59
N ILE A 101 -3.29 2.82 8.66
CA ILE A 101 -1.93 3.36 8.43
C ILE A 101 -1.67 3.72 6.98
N ASP A 102 -2.60 3.42 6.07
CA ASP A 102 -2.35 3.56 4.64
C ASP A 102 -3.65 3.72 3.85
N GLN A 103 -3.54 4.23 2.64
CA GLN A 103 -4.64 4.35 1.69
C GLN A 103 -4.15 3.98 0.29
N ILE A 104 -4.92 3.19 -0.42
CA ILE A 104 -4.52 2.63 -1.72
C ILE A 104 -5.69 2.74 -2.68
N ILE A 105 -5.43 3.19 -3.91
CA ILE A 105 -6.40 3.07 -5.01
C ILE A 105 -5.93 1.93 -5.92
N THR A 106 -6.79 0.96 -6.15
CA THR A 106 -6.54 -0.12 -7.12
C THR A 106 -6.88 0.36 -8.53
N ILE A 107 -6.02 0.03 -9.48
CA ILE A 107 -6.22 0.38 -10.88
C ILE A 107 -6.25 -0.87 -11.76
N LYS A 108 -7.15 -0.86 -12.72
CA LYS A 108 -7.20 -1.85 -13.81
C LYS A 108 -6.87 -1.18 -15.12
N VAL A 109 -5.99 -1.76 -15.89
CA VAL A 109 -5.78 -1.35 -17.28
C VAL A 109 -6.45 -2.34 -18.20
N LEU A 110 -7.23 -1.83 -19.13
CA LEU A 110 -7.89 -2.65 -20.14
C LEU A 110 -6.84 -3.42 -20.94
N LYS A 111 -7.07 -4.72 -21.16
CA LYS A 111 -6.12 -5.62 -21.86
C LYS A 111 -5.56 -5.04 -23.17
N LYS A 112 -6.35 -4.25 -23.89
CA LYS A 112 -5.94 -3.58 -25.14
C LYS A 112 -4.93 -2.45 -24.95
N GLN A 113 -4.72 -1.99 -23.71
CA GLN A 113 -3.85 -0.85 -23.38
C GLN A 113 -2.61 -1.26 -22.58
N GLN A 114 -2.55 -2.51 -22.10
CA GLN A 114 -1.46 -3.01 -21.24
C GLN A 114 -0.06 -2.89 -21.87
N THR A 115 0.04 -2.91 -23.19
CA THR A 115 1.33 -2.78 -23.92
C THR A 115 1.76 -1.33 -24.12
N LYS A 116 0.90 -0.35 -23.86
CA LYS A 116 1.17 1.07 -24.13
C LYS A 116 1.68 1.82 -22.89
N ILE A 117 1.32 1.34 -21.70
CA ILE A 117 1.74 1.95 -20.45
C ILE A 117 3.13 1.41 -20.08
N LYS A 118 4.16 2.22 -20.30
CA LYS A 118 5.55 1.93 -19.91
C LYS A 118 6.16 3.17 -19.32
N ASN A 119 6.83 3.02 -18.18
CA ASN A 119 7.56 4.08 -17.51
C ASN A 119 6.71 5.35 -17.26
N GLU A 120 5.45 5.15 -16.83
CA GLU A 120 4.54 6.25 -16.57
C GLU A 120 4.34 6.45 -15.07
N GLU A 121 4.48 7.70 -14.67
CA GLU A 121 4.10 8.15 -13.35
C GLU A 121 2.63 8.58 -13.39
N ILE A 122 1.84 8.08 -12.44
CA ILE A 122 0.45 8.47 -12.23
C ILE A 122 0.39 9.20 -10.91
N LEU A 123 -0.07 10.44 -10.94
CA LEU A 123 -0.26 11.27 -9.76
C LEU A 123 -1.70 11.79 -9.70
N LEU A 124 -2.38 11.49 -8.59
CA LEU A 124 -3.63 12.13 -8.20
C LEU A 124 -3.39 12.96 -6.96
N SER A 125 -3.82 14.21 -6.95
CA SER A 125 -3.67 15.09 -5.81
C SER A 125 -5.01 15.72 -5.42
N GLY A 126 -5.21 15.98 -4.14
CA GLY A 126 -6.45 16.61 -3.68
C GLY A 126 -6.58 16.68 -2.19
N THR A 127 -7.82 16.58 -1.71
CA THR A 127 -8.14 16.61 -0.29
C THR A 127 -9.19 15.57 0.06
N ASN A 128 -9.14 15.08 1.30
CA ASN A 128 -10.27 14.37 1.88
C ASN A 128 -11.33 15.37 2.39
N GLN A 129 -12.46 14.89 2.92
CA GLN A 129 -13.52 15.76 3.44
C GLN A 129 -13.15 16.45 4.75
N ARG A 130 -12.08 16.01 5.45
CA ARG A 130 -11.53 16.72 6.63
C ARG A 130 -10.68 17.92 6.23
N GLY A 131 -10.30 18.04 4.95
CA GLY A 131 -9.42 19.09 4.43
C GLY A 131 -7.95 18.67 4.40
N ASP A 132 -7.61 17.42 4.77
CA ASP A 132 -6.24 16.93 4.70
C ASP A 132 -5.84 16.80 3.23
N LYS A 133 -4.66 17.31 2.90
CA LYS A 133 -4.09 17.09 1.57
C LYS A 133 -3.65 15.65 1.40
N VAL A 134 -3.97 15.08 0.26
CA VAL A 134 -3.66 13.70 -0.09
C VAL A 134 -3.06 13.62 -1.48
N TYR A 135 -2.16 12.67 -1.63
CA TYR A 135 -1.50 12.34 -2.90
C TYR A 135 -1.57 10.84 -3.09
N PHE A 136 -1.95 10.40 -4.28
CA PHE A 136 -1.90 9.01 -4.68
C PHE A 136 -0.97 8.90 -5.86
N GLU A 137 0.07 8.08 -5.75
CA GLU A 137 1.09 7.95 -6.78
C GLU A 137 1.43 6.50 -7.10
N ALA A 138 1.80 6.24 -8.33
CA ALA A 138 2.41 5.01 -8.78
C ALA A 138 3.40 5.29 -9.91
N PHE A 139 4.49 4.55 -9.93
CA PHE A 139 5.37 4.46 -11.07
C PHE A 139 5.16 3.10 -11.76
N LEU A 140 4.64 3.13 -12.98
CA LEU A 140 4.35 1.93 -13.74
C LEU A 140 5.50 1.62 -14.71
N ASP A 141 6.47 0.82 -14.28
CA ASP A 141 7.54 0.32 -15.15
C ASP A 141 6.99 -0.68 -16.16
N LYS A 142 6.18 -1.61 -15.67
CA LYS A 142 5.54 -2.64 -16.48
C LYS A 142 4.16 -2.97 -15.92
N PHE A 143 3.15 -2.82 -16.74
CA PHE A 143 1.79 -3.12 -16.31
C PHE A 143 1.52 -4.63 -16.33
N THR A 144 1.21 -5.21 -15.16
CA THR A 144 1.00 -6.64 -14.97
C THR A 144 -0.48 -7.05 -14.83
N GLY A 145 -1.39 -6.07 -14.76
CA GLY A 145 -2.84 -6.33 -14.73
C GLY A 145 -3.57 -5.59 -13.61
N ASN A 146 -3.14 -5.71 -12.37
CA ASN A 146 -3.67 -4.95 -11.23
C ASN A 146 -2.51 -4.19 -10.60
N GLU A 147 -2.60 -2.88 -10.61
CA GLU A 147 -1.60 -2.00 -10.02
C GLU A 147 -2.22 -1.15 -8.91
N TYR A 148 -1.38 -0.47 -8.15
CA TYR A 148 -1.81 0.27 -6.97
C TYR A 148 -1.24 1.67 -7.00
N LEU A 149 -2.10 2.67 -6.74
CA LEU A 149 -1.68 4.01 -6.37
C LEU A 149 -1.58 4.08 -4.85
N TYR A 150 -0.41 4.37 -4.36
CA TYR A 150 -0.17 4.51 -2.91
C TYR A 150 -0.47 5.93 -2.48
N GLY A 151 -1.31 6.04 -1.45
CA GLY A 151 -1.71 7.33 -0.92
C GLY A 151 -0.82 7.79 0.23
N THR A 152 -0.46 9.06 0.21
CA THR A 152 0.17 9.75 1.34
C THR A 152 -0.72 10.91 1.79
N ARG A 153 -0.81 11.16 3.10
CA ARG A 153 -1.46 12.35 3.67
C ARG A 153 -0.41 13.28 4.27
N GLU A 154 -0.56 14.58 4.08
CA GLU A 154 0.16 15.54 4.91
C GLU A 154 -0.34 15.38 6.36
N ASN A 155 0.53 15.13 7.31
CA ASN A 155 0.26 14.97 8.75
C ASN A 155 -0.28 13.61 9.21
N ASP A 156 -0.02 12.54 8.47
CA ASP A 156 -0.49 11.19 8.83
C ASP A 156 0.46 10.48 9.83
N ASP A 157 0.74 11.15 10.96
CA ASP A 157 1.67 10.62 11.98
C ASP A 157 1.00 9.65 12.96
N GLN A 158 -0.31 9.40 12.84
CA GLN A 158 -1.04 8.59 13.81
C GLN A 158 -1.92 7.52 13.16
N MET A 159 -1.71 6.28 13.61
CA MET A 159 -2.60 5.17 13.28
C MET A 159 -4.00 5.41 13.86
N THR A 160 -5.03 5.39 13.03
CA THR A 160 -6.42 5.46 13.47
C THR A 160 -7.20 4.18 13.10
N TYR A 161 -7.92 3.65 14.06
CA TYR A 161 -8.82 2.51 13.85
C TYR A 161 -10.29 2.93 13.68
N GLU A 162 -10.57 4.22 13.81
CA GLU A 162 -11.91 4.80 13.74
C GLU A 162 -12.03 5.65 12.48
N LEU A 163 -12.28 4.98 11.35
CA LEU A 163 -12.51 5.63 10.06
C LEU A 163 -14.00 5.92 9.88
N ASP A 164 -14.32 7.15 9.54
CA ASP A 164 -15.68 7.59 9.18
C ASP A 164 -15.79 7.96 7.69
N GLU A 165 -16.97 8.40 7.24
CA GLU A 165 -17.20 8.79 5.84
C GLU A 165 -16.31 9.94 5.38
N LYS A 166 -15.87 10.83 6.29
CA LYS A 166 -14.99 11.95 5.95
C LYS A 166 -13.59 11.49 5.58
N ASP A 167 -13.14 10.38 6.19
CA ASP A 167 -11.87 9.75 5.86
C ASP A 167 -11.91 9.00 4.54
N LEU A 168 -13.11 8.63 4.08
CA LEU A 168 -13.36 7.85 2.86
C LEU A 168 -13.82 8.71 1.68
N THR A 169 -14.04 10.02 1.89
CA THR A 169 -14.52 10.96 0.88
C THR A 169 -13.38 11.82 0.38
N TYR A 170 -13.10 11.75 -0.92
CA TYR A 170 -11.99 12.48 -1.54
C TYR A 170 -12.46 13.32 -2.73
N THR A 171 -11.81 14.46 -2.89
CA THR A 171 -11.88 15.27 -4.13
C THR A 171 -10.46 15.36 -4.69
N LEU A 172 -10.21 14.60 -5.74
CA LEU A 172 -8.91 14.47 -6.36
C LEU A 172 -8.91 15.11 -7.75
N LYS A 173 -7.72 15.31 -8.30
CA LYS A 173 -7.50 15.72 -9.69
C LYS A 173 -6.26 15.01 -10.24
N THR A 174 -6.27 14.72 -11.55
CA THR A 174 -5.10 14.31 -12.30
C THR A 174 -4.20 15.51 -12.58
N GLU A 175 -2.97 15.28 -13.00
CA GLU A 175 -2.07 16.35 -13.49
C GLU A 175 -2.68 17.15 -14.66
N GLU A 176 -3.48 16.49 -15.50
CA GLU A 176 -4.19 17.12 -16.64
C GLU A 176 -5.45 17.89 -16.21
N GLY A 177 -5.76 17.91 -14.91
CA GLY A 177 -6.85 18.68 -14.32
C GLY A 177 -8.22 17.96 -14.32
N GLN A 178 -8.31 16.70 -14.73
CA GLN A 178 -9.55 15.92 -14.60
C GLN A 178 -9.89 15.74 -13.12
N LYS A 179 -11.11 16.11 -12.74
CA LYS A 179 -11.59 16.00 -11.37
C LYS A 179 -12.23 14.63 -11.13
N LEU A 180 -11.93 14.08 -9.96
CA LEU A 180 -12.45 12.80 -9.46
C LEU A 180 -13.04 13.03 -8.08
N LYS A 181 -14.23 12.52 -7.82
CA LYS A 181 -14.88 12.55 -6.51
C LYS A 181 -15.18 11.12 -6.06
N ILE A 182 -14.57 10.71 -4.95
CA ILE A 182 -14.78 9.41 -4.32
C ILE A 182 -15.68 9.63 -3.10
N LYS A 183 -16.69 8.79 -2.96
CA LYS A 183 -17.60 8.78 -1.81
C LYS A 183 -17.98 7.34 -1.49
N PRO A 184 -18.15 6.99 -0.17
CA PRO A 184 -18.72 5.71 0.25
C PRO A 184 -20.10 5.45 -0.34
#